data_e29f910a6a2f1754169876b1c6b7d3a0
#
_entry.id   e29f910a6a2f1754169876b1c6b7d3a0
#
_cell.length_a   1.000
_cell.length_b   1.000
_cell.length_c   1.000
_cell.angle_alpha   90.00
_cell.angle_beta   90.00
_cell.angle_gamma   90.00
#
_symmetry.space_group_name_H-M   'P 1'
#
loop_
_entity.id
_entity.type
_entity.pdbx_description
1 polymer ?
#
loop_
_entity_poly.entity_id
_entity_poly.type
_entity_poly.pdbx_seq_one_letter_code
_entity_poly.pdbx_strand_id
1 'polypeptide(L)'
;MILTDDNFSTIVAAIEEGRSIYQNMKAFIRYLISSNIGEVASIFFTAMLGIPEGLSPVQLLWVNLVTDGPPATALGFNPPEPDIMQKPPRDKDEGLITPWVFFRYMVIGLYVGFATVGVFVYWYVFDGAASDGHPLVSLKELMHHSKCPSWSEFNVSARTWREA
;
A
#
# COMPACT_ATOMS: atom_id res chain seq x y z
N MET A 1 -2.76 -16.70 32.37
CA MET A 1 -1.37 -17.18 32.27
C MET A 1 -1.14 -18.14 33.38
N ILE A 2 -0.73 -19.36 33.09
CA ILE A 2 -0.49 -20.41 34.08
C ILE A 2 1.03 -20.61 34.16
N LEU A 3 1.62 -20.44 35.33
CA LEU A 3 3.02 -20.68 35.58
C LEU A 3 3.18 -22.13 36.09
N THR A 4 3.98 -22.89 35.37
CA THR A 4 4.29 -24.29 35.78
C THR A 4 5.42 -24.37 36.80
N ASP A 5 6.27 -23.35 36.85
CA ASP A 5 7.52 -23.37 37.65
C ASP A 5 7.44 -22.54 38.94
N ASP A 6 6.32 -21.89 39.23
CA ASP A 6 6.13 -20.99 40.39
C ASP A 6 7.27 -19.98 40.63
N ASN A 7 7.97 -19.58 39.54
CA ASN A 7 9.13 -18.70 39.59
C ASN A 7 8.76 -17.29 39.06
N PHE A 8 8.92 -16.25 39.86
CA PHE A 8 8.64 -14.87 39.48
C PHE A 8 9.54 -14.33 38.35
N SER A 9 10.74 -14.85 38.18
CA SER A 9 11.63 -14.47 37.09
C SER A 9 11.03 -14.84 35.72
N THR A 10 10.26 -15.92 35.65
CA THR A 10 9.54 -16.36 34.45
C THR A 10 8.45 -15.35 34.05
N ILE A 11 7.81 -14.71 35.06
CA ILE A 11 6.80 -13.65 34.76
C ILE A 11 7.46 -12.45 34.09
N VAL A 12 8.63 -12.03 34.58
CA VAL A 12 9.37 -10.89 33.99
C VAL A 12 9.79 -11.19 32.55
N ALA A 13 10.32 -12.39 32.30
CA ALA A 13 10.67 -12.82 30.93
C ALA A 13 9.45 -12.86 30.01
N ALA A 14 8.31 -13.33 30.48
CA ALA A 14 7.07 -13.36 29.73
C ALA A 14 6.53 -11.96 29.42
N ILE A 15 6.68 -11.01 30.33
CA ILE A 15 6.31 -9.60 30.11
C ILE A 15 7.22 -8.97 29.05
N GLU A 16 8.51 -9.20 29.11
CA GLU A 16 9.48 -8.73 28.13
C GLU A 16 9.14 -9.21 26.72
N GLU A 17 8.91 -10.52 26.59
CA GLU A 17 8.52 -11.12 25.31
C GLU A 17 7.17 -10.60 24.82
N GLY A 18 6.20 -10.46 25.70
CA GLY A 18 4.89 -9.89 25.36
C GLY A 18 4.96 -8.44 24.86
N ARG A 19 5.82 -7.63 25.45
CA ARG A 19 6.07 -6.24 24.98
C ARG A 19 6.74 -6.22 23.61
N SER A 20 7.69 -7.11 23.37
CA SER A 20 8.34 -7.28 22.07
C SER A 20 7.33 -7.66 20.98
N ILE A 21 6.50 -8.66 21.24
CA ILE A 21 5.45 -9.11 20.32
C ILE A 21 4.46 -7.98 20.02
N TYR A 22 4.03 -7.25 21.04
CA TYR A 22 3.11 -6.11 20.86
C TYR A 22 3.71 -5.01 19.98
N GLN A 23 4.98 -4.67 20.18
CA GLN A 23 5.66 -3.67 19.38
C GLN A 23 5.79 -4.11 17.90
N ASN A 24 6.15 -5.36 17.68
CA ASN A 24 6.25 -5.93 16.34
C ASN A 24 4.88 -5.99 15.65
N MET A 25 3.82 -6.35 16.38
CA MET A 25 2.45 -6.35 15.88
C MET A 25 1.98 -4.93 15.53
N LYS A 26 2.36 -3.93 16.30
CA LYS A 26 2.08 -2.53 16.01
C LYS A 26 2.75 -2.08 14.71
N ALA A 27 4.00 -2.44 14.49
CA ALA A 27 4.72 -2.16 13.25
C ALA A 27 4.08 -2.88 12.04
N PHE A 28 3.71 -4.12 12.18
CA PHE A 28 3.00 -4.93 11.19
C PHE A 28 1.68 -4.29 10.75
N ILE A 29 0.83 -3.91 11.69
CA ILE A 29 -0.46 -3.28 11.40
C ILE A 29 -0.26 -1.94 10.69
N ARG A 30 0.69 -1.13 11.12
CA ARG A 30 1.01 0.16 10.50
C ARG A 30 1.45 -0.01 9.06
N TYR A 31 2.30 -0.98 8.79
CA TYR A 31 2.74 -1.29 7.43
C TYR A 31 1.57 -1.67 6.52
N LEU A 32 0.71 -2.58 6.96
CA LEU A 32 -0.46 -3.00 6.18
C LEU A 32 -1.42 -1.85 5.90
N ILE A 33 -1.72 -1.02 6.89
CA ILE A 33 -2.62 0.13 6.71
C ILE A 33 -2.04 1.12 5.70
N SER A 34 -0.75 1.44 5.80
CA SER A 34 -0.10 2.36 4.88
C SER A 34 -0.18 1.88 3.43
N SER A 35 0.09 0.60 3.21
CA SER A 35 0.02 -0.03 1.89
C SER A 35 -1.40 0.01 1.32
N ASN A 36 -2.38 -0.42 2.09
CA ASN A 36 -3.79 -0.44 1.65
C ASN A 36 -4.36 0.95 1.36
N ILE A 37 -3.98 1.96 2.13
CA ILE A 37 -4.38 3.35 1.86
C ILE A 37 -3.81 3.80 0.50
N GLY A 38 -2.57 3.46 0.19
CA GLY A 38 -1.96 3.75 -1.11
C GLY A 38 -2.71 3.12 -2.28
N GLU A 39 -3.10 1.86 -2.14
CA GLU A 39 -3.87 1.13 -3.16
C GLU A 39 -5.25 1.75 -3.40
N VAL A 40 -5.99 2.00 -2.32
CA VAL A 40 -7.33 2.61 -2.40
C VAL A 40 -7.26 4.01 -2.99
N ALA A 41 -6.27 4.80 -2.60
CA ALA A 41 -6.05 6.14 -3.16
C ALA A 41 -5.75 6.09 -4.66
N SER A 42 -4.92 5.13 -5.10
CA SER A 42 -4.61 4.92 -6.52
C SER A 42 -5.88 4.62 -7.33
N ILE A 43 -6.71 3.69 -6.88
CA ILE A 43 -7.98 3.35 -7.54
C ILE A 43 -8.93 4.54 -7.55
N PHE A 44 -9.04 5.26 -6.44
CA PHE A 44 -9.90 6.44 -6.32
C PHE A 44 -9.50 7.53 -7.32
N PHE A 45 -8.21 7.87 -7.40
CA PHE A 45 -7.72 8.85 -8.34
C PHE A 45 -7.91 8.42 -9.79
N THR A 46 -7.68 7.14 -10.09
CA THR A 46 -7.92 6.58 -11.42
C THR A 46 -9.40 6.73 -11.82
N ALA A 47 -10.32 6.40 -10.94
CA ALA A 47 -11.75 6.54 -11.17
C ALA A 47 -12.20 8.01 -11.32
N MET A 48 -11.65 8.91 -10.47
CA MET A 48 -11.99 10.33 -10.49
C MET A 48 -11.51 11.01 -11.78
N LEU A 49 -10.35 10.65 -12.27
CA LEU A 49 -9.80 11.18 -13.53
C LEU A 49 -10.43 10.53 -14.78
N GLY A 50 -11.16 9.43 -14.61
CA GLY A 50 -11.78 8.71 -15.73
C GLY A 50 -10.79 8.01 -16.67
N ILE A 51 -9.55 7.78 -16.22
CA ILE A 51 -8.53 7.05 -16.97
C ILE A 51 -8.76 5.54 -16.87
N PRO A 52 -8.21 4.72 -17.79
CA PRO A 52 -8.27 3.26 -17.70
C PRO A 52 -7.68 2.75 -16.39
N GLU A 53 -8.16 1.62 -15.90
CA GLU A 53 -7.66 0.99 -14.68
C GLU A 53 -6.17 0.67 -14.84
N GLY A 54 -5.33 1.27 -13.99
CA GLY A 54 -3.89 0.98 -13.95
C GLY A 54 -3.56 -0.34 -13.28
N LEU A 55 -4.44 -0.81 -12.40
CA LEU A 55 -4.29 -2.06 -11.66
C LEU A 55 -5.57 -2.91 -11.78
N SER A 56 -5.44 -4.14 -12.25
CA SER A 56 -6.55 -5.08 -12.26
C SER A 56 -6.84 -5.62 -10.86
N PRO A 57 -8.07 -6.09 -10.55
CA PRO A 57 -8.38 -6.70 -9.26
C PRO A 57 -7.47 -7.88 -8.90
N VAL A 58 -7.03 -8.65 -9.88
CA VAL A 58 -6.10 -9.78 -9.67
C VAL A 58 -4.71 -9.29 -9.26
N GLN A 59 -4.25 -8.18 -9.83
CA GLN A 59 -2.98 -7.56 -9.45
C GLN A 59 -3.02 -7.01 -8.02
N LEU A 60 -4.12 -6.41 -7.61
CA LEU A 60 -4.32 -5.97 -6.23
C LEU A 60 -4.31 -7.15 -5.24
N LEU A 61 -4.97 -8.24 -5.60
CA LEU A 61 -4.94 -9.47 -4.80
C LEU A 61 -3.53 -10.02 -4.67
N TRP A 62 -2.76 -10.05 -5.76
CA TRP A 62 -1.37 -10.47 -5.75
C TRP A 62 -0.51 -9.59 -4.85
N VAL A 63 -0.63 -8.28 -4.95
CA VAL A 63 0.10 -7.33 -4.10
C VAL A 63 -0.23 -7.58 -2.62
N ASN A 64 -1.48 -7.72 -2.25
CA ASN A 64 -1.90 -7.96 -0.87
C ASN A 64 -1.41 -9.31 -0.32
N LEU A 65 -1.43 -10.36 -1.12
CA LEU A 65 -1.04 -11.69 -0.66
C LEU A 65 0.49 -11.91 -0.65
N VAL A 66 1.19 -11.48 -1.69
CA VAL A 66 2.59 -11.84 -1.92
C VAL A 66 3.53 -10.71 -1.56
N THR A 67 3.18 -9.47 -1.87
CA THR A 67 4.05 -8.32 -1.63
C THR A 67 3.92 -7.77 -0.22
N ASP A 68 2.72 -7.74 0.34
CA ASP A 68 2.48 -7.21 1.68
C ASP A 68 2.52 -8.29 2.77
N GLY A 69 2.12 -9.52 2.48
CA GLY A 69 2.05 -10.61 3.46
C GLY A 69 3.42 -11.01 4.03
N PRO A 70 4.35 -11.52 3.22
CA PRO A 70 5.66 -11.97 3.69
C PRO A 70 6.49 -10.87 4.38
N PRO A 71 6.63 -9.64 3.86
CA PRO A 71 7.34 -8.56 4.54
C PRO A 71 6.72 -8.21 5.89
N ALA A 72 5.40 -8.16 5.98
CA ALA A 72 4.69 -7.89 7.22
C ALA A 72 4.91 -9.01 8.25
N THR A 73 4.88 -10.26 7.83
CA THR A 73 5.21 -11.40 8.67
C THR A 73 6.66 -11.34 9.16
N ALA A 74 7.59 -10.95 8.31
CA ALA A 74 9.00 -10.76 8.68
C ALA A 74 9.20 -9.69 9.76
N LEU A 75 8.39 -8.64 9.76
CA LEU A 75 8.40 -7.63 10.83
C LEU A 75 8.02 -8.22 12.20
N GLY A 76 7.23 -9.27 12.23
CA GLY A 76 6.88 -9.97 13.47
C GLY A 76 8.05 -10.69 14.14
N PHE A 77 9.11 -10.98 13.40
CA PHE A 77 10.30 -11.68 13.90
C PHE A 77 11.45 -10.75 14.30
N ASN A 78 11.23 -9.45 14.33
CA ASN A 78 12.26 -8.50 14.76
C ASN A 78 12.69 -8.78 16.21
N PRO A 79 14.00 -8.67 16.52
CA PRO A 79 14.49 -8.80 17.87
C PRO A 79 13.92 -7.69 18.78
N PRO A 80 13.76 -7.95 20.09
CA PRO A 80 13.30 -6.95 21.04
C PRO A 80 14.29 -5.78 21.14
N GLU A 81 13.77 -4.57 21.34
CA GLU A 81 14.61 -3.41 21.65
C GLU A 81 15.26 -3.60 23.03
N PRO A 82 16.54 -3.17 23.21
CA PRO A 82 17.23 -3.29 24.50
C PRO A 82 16.51 -2.61 25.67
N ASP A 83 15.79 -1.52 25.38
CA ASP A 83 15.13 -0.67 26.37
C ASP A 83 13.63 -0.99 26.57
N ILE A 84 13.16 -2.12 26.06
CA ILE A 84 11.73 -2.45 26.07
C ILE A 84 11.14 -2.52 27.50
N MET A 85 11.94 -2.94 28.47
CA MET A 85 11.54 -3.02 29.87
C MET A 85 11.62 -1.68 30.62
N GLN A 86 12.34 -0.70 30.09
CA GLN A 86 12.46 0.65 30.67
C GLN A 86 11.27 1.55 30.34
N LYS A 87 10.48 1.19 29.32
CA LYS A 87 9.28 1.94 28.93
C LYS A 87 8.18 1.77 30.00
N PRO A 88 7.40 2.86 30.27
CA PRO A 88 6.28 2.75 31.19
C PRO A 88 5.24 1.73 30.72
N PRO A 89 4.42 1.16 31.61
CA PRO A 89 3.33 0.29 31.25
C PRO A 89 2.37 1.01 30.28
N ARG A 90 1.77 0.23 29.38
CA ARG A 90 0.76 0.74 28.47
C ARG A 90 -0.50 1.17 29.20
N ASP A 91 -1.04 2.36 28.86
CA ASP A 91 -2.35 2.77 29.32
C ASP A 91 -3.45 1.89 28.74
N LYS A 92 -4.50 1.65 29.53
CA LYS A 92 -5.65 0.81 29.11
C LYS A 92 -6.40 1.40 27.93
N ASP A 93 -6.41 2.72 27.81
CA ASP A 93 -7.13 3.47 26.78
C ASP A 93 -6.27 3.80 25.56
N GLU A 94 -5.00 3.36 25.54
CA GLU A 94 -4.11 3.57 24.41
C GLU A 94 -4.48 2.64 23.25
N GLY A 95 -5.03 3.23 22.17
CA GLY A 95 -5.29 2.52 20.92
C GLY A 95 -4.00 2.16 20.17
N LEU A 96 -4.08 1.12 19.34
CA LEU A 96 -2.99 0.72 18.44
C LEU A 96 -2.66 1.83 17.43
N ILE A 97 -3.67 2.57 17.01
CA ILE A 97 -3.57 3.66 16.04
C ILE A 97 -4.02 4.94 16.73
N THR A 98 -3.08 5.87 16.94
CA THR A 98 -3.42 7.21 17.41
C THR A 98 -3.90 8.07 16.23
N PRO A 99 -4.73 9.12 16.44
CA PRO A 99 -5.17 10.02 15.36
C PRO A 99 -4.00 10.64 14.60
N TRP A 100 -2.92 10.98 15.29
CA TRP A 100 -1.70 11.51 14.66
C TRP A 100 -1.03 10.50 13.73
N VAL A 101 -0.89 9.25 14.15
CA VAL A 101 -0.32 8.17 13.34
C VAL A 101 -1.20 7.89 12.12
N PHE A 102 -2.51 7.86 12.30
CA PHE A 102 -3.47 7.68 11.21
C PHE A 102 -3.35 8.80 10.16
N PHE A 103 -3.30 10.06 10.60
CA PHE A 103 -3.09 11.19 9.70
C PHE A 103 -1.79 11.08 8.90
N ARG A 104 -0.71 10.72 9.57
CA ARG A 104 0.60 10.51 8.92
C ARG A 104 0.54 9.44 7.83
N TYR A 105 -0.08 8.30 8.10
CA TYR A 105 -0.21 7.24 7.11
C TYR A 105 -1.19 7.59 6.00
N MET A 106 -2.22 8.35 6.30
CA MET A 106 -3.11 8.88 5.28
C MET A 106 -2.35 9.76 4.27
N VAL A 107 -1.53 10.69 4.75
CA VAL A 107 -0.72 11.57 3.88
C VAL A 107 0.25 10.76 3.02
N ILE A 108 0.96 9.81 3.62
CA ILE A 108 1.90 8.94 2.88
C ILE A 108 1.16 8.10 1.84
N GLY A 109 0.03 7.49 2.20
CA GLY A 109 -0.78 6.69 1.31
C GLY A 109 -1.34 7.49 0.12
N LEU A 110 -1.82 8.69 0.36
CA LEU A 110 -2.27 9.61 -0.69
C LEU A 110 -1.12 10.00 -1.62
N TYR A 111 0.05 10.28 -1.08
CA TYR A 111 1.24 10.58 -1.89
C TYR A 111 1.62 9.40 -2.80
N VAL A 112 1.67 8.19 -2.27
CA VAL A 112 1.97 6.98 -3.05
C VAL A 112 0.93 6.73 -4.12
N GLY A 113 -0.36 6.87 -3.79
CA GLY A 113 -1.45 6.72 -4.76
C GLY A 113 -1.37 7.75 -5.89
N PHE A 114 -1.11 8.99 -5.55
CA PHE A 114 -0.93 10.06 -6.53
C PHE A 114 0.29 9.83 -7.44
N ALA A 115 1.41 9.41 -6.86
CA ALA A 115 2.62 9.07 -7.61
C ALA A 115 2.38 7.92 -8.59
N THR A 116 1.68 6.87 -8.17
CA THR A 116 1.34 5.72 -9.01
C THR A 116 0.51 6.13 -10.22
N VAL A 117 -0.53 6.91 -10.00
CA VAL A 117 -1.37 7.44 -11.09
C VAL A 117 -0.58 8.39 -11.98
N GLY A 118 0.27 9.22 -11.41
CA GLY A 118 1.13 10.15 -12.14
C GLY A 118 2.10 9.44 -13.08
N VAL A 119 2.74 8.36 -12.62
CA VAL A 119 3.64 7.55 -13.46
C VAL A 119 2.86 6.86 -14.59
N PHE A 120 1.67 6.34 -14.30
CA PHE A 120 0.81 5.73 -15.30
C PHE A 120 0.44 6.72 -16.41
N VAL A 121 -0.01 7.92 -16.05
CA VAL A 121 -0.34 8.99 -17.01
C VAL A 121 0.90 9.44 -17.77
N TYR A 122 2.03 9.60 -17.09
CA TYR A 122 3.30 9.98 -17.72
C TYR A 122 3.71 8.99 -18.81
N TRP A 123 3.61 7.70 -18.55
CA TRP A 123 3.93 6.65 -19.51
C TRP A 123 3.10 6.78 -20.79
N TYR A 124 1.80 6.97 -20.69
CA TYR A 124 0.93 7.06 -21.86
C TYR A 124 1.01 8.39 -22.61
N VAL A 125 1.28 9.48 -21.91
CA VAL A 125 1.24 10.83 -22.49
C VAL A 125 2.60 11.30 -22.97
N PHE A 126 3.68 10.97 -22.26
CA PHE A 126 5.00 11.54 -22.51
C PHE A 126 6.05 10.56 -23.03
N ASP A 127 5.97 9.30 -22.71
CA ASP A 127 7.06 8.35 -22.94
C ASP A 127 6.95 7.54 -24.25
N GLY A 128 6.00 7.88 -25.12
CA GLY A 128 5.79 7.18 -26.41
C GLY A 128 6.93 7.29 -27.42
N ALA A 129 7.99 8.04 -27.10
CA ALA A 129 9.14 8.22 -27.99
C ALA A 129 10.29 7.27 -27.68
N ALA A 130 10.22 6.54 -26.59
CA ALA A 130 11.38 5.82 -26.18
C ALA A 130 11.40 4.37 -26.65
N SER A 131 11.46 3.39 -26.56
CA SER A 131 11.93 2.12 -27.10
C SER A 131 10.86 1.18 -27.64
N ASP A 132 9.61 1.33 -27.19
CA ASP A 132 8.58 0.29 -27.43
C ASP A 132 7.58 0.61 -28.55
N GLY A 133 7.68 1.81 -29.14
CA GLY A 133 6.91 2.18 -30.34
C GLY A 133 5.38 2.30 -30.11
N HIS A 134 4.92 2.37 -28.87
CA HIS A 134 3.51 2.60 -28.64
C HIS A 134 3.11 4.05 -28.99
N PRO A 135 1.92 4.27 -29.57
CA PRO A 135 1.49 5.60 -29.96
C PRO A 135 1.22 6.47 -28.73
N LEU A 136 1.68 7.72 -28.79
CA LEU A 136 1.34 8.75 -27.80
C LEU A 136 -0.15 8.97 -27.76
N VAL A 137 -0.72 8.96 -26.56
CA VAL A 137 -2.14 9.24 -26.34
C VAL A 137 -2.26 10.54 -25.56
N SER A 138 -3.12 11.47 -26.02
CA SER A 138 -3.33 12.70 -25.29
C SER A 138 -4.12 12.43 -23.99
N LEU A 139 -3.93 13.29 -22.98
CA LEU A 139 -4.65 13.16 -21.71
C LEU A 139 -6.18 13.14 -21.92
N LYS A 140 -6.68 13.91 -22.86
CA LYS A 140 -8.11 13.95 -23.20
C LYS A 140 -8.60 12.63 -23.79
N GLU A 141 -7.81 11.99 -24.61
CA GLU A 141 -8.10 10.67 -25.20
C GLU A 141 -8.06 9.59 -24.11
N LEU A 142 -7.07 9.65 -23.22
CA LEU A 142 -6.95 8.73 -22.10
C LEU A 142 -8.16 8.79 -21.15
N MET A 143 -8.66 10.00 -20.87
CA MET A 143 -9.86 10.19 -20.03
C MET A 143 -11.16 9.71 -20.71
N HIS A 144 -11.18 9.60 -22.01
CA HIS A 144 -12.35 9.16 -22.78
C HIS A 144 -12.13 7.82 -23.49
N HIS A 145 -11.31 6.96 -22.93
CA HIS A 145 -10.93 5.67 -23.51
C HIS A 145 -12.12 4.78 -23.94
N SER A 146 -13.24 4.87 -23.22
CA SER A 146 -14.45 4.12 -23.56
C SER A 146 -15.08 4.50 -24.91
N LYS A 147 -14.75 5.68 -25.42
CA LYS A 147 -15.26 6.18 -26.70
C LYS A 147 -14.30 5.98 -27.87
N CYS A 148 -13.12 5.40 -27.62
CA CYS A 148 -12.07 5.20 -28.62
C CYS A 148 -12.56 4.59 -29.95
N PRO A 149 -13.38 3.53 -29.96
CA PRO A 149 -13.80 2.90 -31.22
C PRO A 149 -14.71 3.78 -32.10
N SER A 150 -15.37 4.78 -31.51
CA SER A 150 -16.34 5.62 -32.19
C SER A 150 -15.81 7.00 -32.57
N TRP A 151 -14.59 7.34 -32.17
CA TRP A 151 -14.02 8.66 -32.46
C TRP A 151 -13.24 8.66 -33.75
N SER A 152 -13.69 9.49 -34.71
CA SER A 152 -13.00 9.72 -36.00
C SER A 152 -11.66 10.49 -35.82
N GLU A 153 -11.48 11.16 -34.70
CA GLU A 153 -10.26 11.91 -34.37
C GLU A 153 -9.14 11.05 -33.76
N PHE A 154 -9.45 9.82 -33.41
CA PHE A 154 -8.47 8.88 -32.91
C PHE A 154 -7.54 8.40 -34.00
N ASN A 155 -6.32 8.88 -34.01
CA ASN A 155 -5.28 8.47 -34.95
C ASN A 155 -4.68 7.09 -34.61
N VAL A 156 -5.19 6.46 -33.57
CA VAL A 156 -4.76 5.13 -33.11
C VAL A 156 -5.66 4.08 -33.74
N SER A 157 -5.11 3.20 -34.55
CA SER A 157 -5.89 2.13 -35.17
C SER A 157 -6.51 1.26 -34.05
N ALA A 158 -7.75 0.81 -34.23
CA ALA A 158 -8.46 -0.04 -33.29
C ALA A 158 -7.71 -1.34 -32.91
N ARG A 159 -6.65 -1.64 -33.63
CA ARG A 159 -5.78 -2.79 -33.39
C ARG A 159 -4.84 -2.57 -32.22
N THR A 160 -4.32 -1.35 -32.03
CA THR A 160 -3.39 -1.03 -30.93
C THR A 160 -4.05 -1.04 -29.54
N TRP A 161 -5.33 -0.76 -29.46
CA TRP A 161 -6.07 -0.83 -28.20
C TRP A 161 -6.47 -2.24 -27.76
N ARG A 162 -6.46 -3.21 -28.67
CA ARG A 162 -6.71 -4.61 -28.32
C ARG A 162 -5.44 -5.37 -27.91
N GLU A 163 -4.29 -4.81 -28.22
CA GLU A 163 -2.99 -5.42 -27.95
C GLU A 163 -2.31 -4.78 -26.72
N ALA A 164 -2.82 -3.65 -26.22
CA ALA A 164 -2.40 -3.00 -24.98
C ALA A 164 -3.28 -3.38 -23.80
#